data_6f77ba2c575189648598a6e96989ee88
#
_entry.id   6f77ba2c575189648598a6e96989ee88
#
_cell.length_a   1.000
_cell.length_b   1.000
_cell.length_c   1.000
_cell.angle_alpha   90.00
_cell.angle_beta   90.00
_cell.angle_gamma   90.00
#
_symmetry.space_group_name_H-M   'P 1'
#
loop_
_entity.id
_entity.type
_entity.pdbx_description
1 polymer ?
#
loop_
_entity_poly.entity_id
_entity_poly.type
_entity_poly.pdbx_seq_one_letter_code
_entity_poly.pdbx_strand_id
1 'polypeptide(L)'
;MSYRFHHMMKVCAEQAFAALPEQTRRAYHGRYGAWYAAHGQYLHALAAYRKGEDYDAVLQVIQDDAGILLAALSPEEVLAFLDACPRDTLQAHPLTLLVLMRRMFTWQQIPKMLELRALLLAGIEAHPELPDAERDNLLGECDLIMSFLQYNDIAAMSRLHRSAAARMTRPAISIRNEGSWTFGSPSVLMMFHRTPGQLGAELDAMNACMPHYYRLTNGHGQGAEQIMDAEAALLQGRFADAAIFLECARATIAGNGQENMALCCDFLERRLALCVDTAAPEPPAHKRAALLAQHDTMWLRIFDSACAYCAALTGQTEQIPALFRDHALHTVHLLAPCRPMMEMIENQVYLAEGACARVIGRSEGLLAQCAQQHYALVALQVRIQTSAAYAALGKRPEARSLLGQALRAAAPDGLLLPFAENGRGLRPLLELSLIHI
;
A
#
# COMPACT_ATOMS: atom_id res chain seq x y z
N MET A 1 34.80 6.45 -1.64
CA MET A 1 35.48 7.77 -1.48
C MET A 1 34.71 8.77 -2.31
N SER A 2 34.11 9.80 -1.72
CA SER A 2 33.51 10.91 -2.47
C SER A 2 34.47 12.07 -2.49
N TYR A 3 34.81 12.56 -3.70
CA TYR A 3 35.63 13.78 -3.86
C TYR A 3 34.68 14.97 -4.02
N ARG A 4 34.88 16.02 -3.22
CA ARG A 4 34.22 17.32 -3.43
C ARG A 4 35.18 18.25 -4.13
N PHE A 5 34.84 18.68 -5.34
CA PHE A 5 35.58 19.76 -6.01
C PHE A 5 35.36 21.09 -5.28
N HIS A 6 36.38 21.92 -5.26
CA HIS A 6 36.24 23.32 -4.83
C HIS A 6 35.18 24.00 -5.71
N HIS A 7 34.33 24.84 -5.13
CA HIS A 7 33.21 25.49 -5.82
C HIS A 7 33.62 26.16 -7.15
N MET A 8 34.73 26.87 -7.17
CA MET A 8 35.27 27.51 -8.38
C MET A 8 35.61 26.49 -9.48
N MET A 9 36.22 25.36 -9.12
CA MET A 9 36.54 24.31 -10.10
C MET A 9 35.24 23.66 -10.66
N LYS A 10 34.22 23.49 -9.83
CA LYS A 10 32.94 23.03 -10.27
C LYS A 10 32.30 23.96 -11.28
N VAL A 11 32.25 25.26 -10.99
CA VAL A 11 31.70 26.29 -11.90
C VAL A 11 32.46 26.33 -13.23
N CYS A 12 33.78 26.30 -13.19
CA CYS A 12 34.61 26.29 -14.42
C CYS A 12 34.35 25.02 -15.25
N ALA A 13 34.27 23.85 -14.60
CA ALA A 13 33.95 22.60 -15.29
C ALA A 13 32.56 22.61 -15.90
N GLU A 14 31.55 23.11 -15.19
CA GLU A 14 30.17 23.25 -15.70
C GLU A 14 30.11 24.22 -16.91
N GLN A 15 30.81 25.34 -16.87
CA GLN A 15 30.92 26.27 -18.00
C GLN A 15 31.63 25.63 -19.20
N ALA A 16 32.74 24.95 -18.98
CA ALA A 16 33.47 24.25 -20.03
C ALA A 16 32.63 23.15 -20.66
N PHE A 17 31.88 22.39 -19.84
CA PHE A 17 30.96 21.39 -20.30
C PHE A 17 29.81 21.98 -21.12
N ALA A 18 29.23 23.09 -20.68
CA ALA A 18 28.15 23.80 -21.38
C ALA A 18 28.58 24.32 -22.74
N ALA A 19 29.87 24.66 -22.90
CA ALA A 19 30.44 25.12 -24.18
C ALA A 19 30.70 24.00 -25.19
N LEU A 20 30.63 22.72 -24.80
CA LEU A 20 30.80 21.59 -25.72
C LEU A 20 29.61 21.49 -26.71
N PRO A 21 29.86 20.97 -27.93
CA PRO A 21 28.78 20.64 -28.85
C PRO A 21 27.72 19.72 -28.21
N GLU A 22 26.47 19.92 -28.58
CA GLU A 22 25.35 19.19 -27.98
C GLU A 22 25.52 17.67 -28.06
N GLN A 23 25.92 17.17 -29.23
CA GLN A 23 26.19 15.73 -29.41
C GLN A 23 27.26 15.20 -28.44
N THR A 24 28.29 15.98 -28.17
CA THR A 24 29.34 15.64 -27.22
C THR A 24 28.79 15.61 -25.78
N ARG A 25 27.97 16.59 -25.42
CA ARG A 25 27.34 16.63 -24.10
C ARG A 25 26.41 15.42 -23.90
N ARG A 26 25.60 15.08 -24.89
CA ARG A 26 24.72 13.88 -24.88
C ARG A 26 25.55 12.61 -24.68
N ALA A 27 26.68 12.45 -25.41
CA ALA A 27 27.57 11.31 -25.23
C ALA A 27 28.17 11.19 -23.82
N TYR A 28 28.52 12.32 -23.19
CA TYR A 28 28.95 12.31 -21.78
C TYR A 28 27.83 11.93 -20.83
N HIS A 29 26.64 12.47 -21.02
CA HIS A 29 25.46 12.08 -20.20
C HIS A 29 25.17 10.58 -20.33
N GLY A 30 25.25 10.02 -21.53
CA GLY A 30 25.13 8.56 -21.74
C GLY A 30 26.15 7.75 -20.96
N ARG A 31 27.44 8.18 -20.98
CA ARG A 31 28.51 7.52 -20.19
C ARG A 31 28.28 7.61 -18.69
N TYR A 32 27.84 8.76 -18.17
CA TYR A 32 27.49 8.91 -16.77
C TYR A 32 26.29 8.03 -16.39
N GLY A 33 25.26 8.02 -17.23
CA GLY A 33 24.09 7.15 -17.05
C GLY A 33 24.49 5.69 -16.95
N ALA A 34 25.30 5.20 -17.90
CA ALA A 34 25.80 3.82 -17.92
C ALA A 34 26.61 3.47 -16.67
N TRP A 35 27.49 4.38 -16.24
CA TRP A 35 28.25 4.18 -15.01
C TRP A 35 27.37 4.07 -13.78
N TYR A 36 26.38 4.98 -13.61
CA TYR A 36 25.45 4.95 -12.50
C TYR A 36 24.57 3.70 -12.52
N ALA A 37 24.06 3.29 -13.70
CA ALA A 37 23.26 2.07 -13.85
C ALA A 37 24.05 0.82 -13.43
N ALA A 38 25.32 0.70 -13.89
CA ALA A 38 26.20 -0.40 -13.53
C ALA A 38 26.51 -0.49 -12.02
N HIS A 39 26.32 0.60 -11.28
CA HIS A 39 26.51 0.66 -9.82
C HIS A 39 25.18 0.65 -9.03
N GLY A 40 24.06 0.34 -9.68
CA GLY A 40 22.74 0.29 -9.03
C GLY A 40 22.19 1.66 -8.60
N GLN A 41 22.78 2.77 -9.09
CA GLN A 41 22.35 4.13 -8.76
C GLN A 41 21.32 4.62 -9.79
N TYR A 42 20.19 3.93 -9.85
CA TYR A 42 19.21 4.08 -10.93
C TYR A 42 18.60 5.48 -11.05
N LEU A 43 18.37 6.21 -9.94
CA LEU A 43 17.91 7.60 -9.98
C LEU A 43 18.92 8.54 -10.65
N HIS A 44 20.21 8.34 -10.37
CA HIS A 44 21.27 9.14 -10.99
C HIS A 44 21.45 8.78 -12.47
N ALA A 45 21.31 7.48 -12.81
CA ALA A 45 21.34 7.00 -14.18
C ALA A 45 20.20 7.62 -15.00
N LEU A 46 18.96 7.57 -14.48
CA LEU A 46 17.78 8.15 -15.09
C LEU A 46 17.96 9.67 -15.32
N ALA A 47 18.46 10.41 -14.32
CA ALA A 47 18.70 11.84 -14.44
C ALA A 47 19.76 12.17 -15.50
N ALA A 48 20.80 11.35 -15.63
CA ALA A 48 21.84 11.50 -16.65
C ALA A 48 21.29 11.21 -18.06
N TYR A 49 20.61 10.10 -18.25
CA TYR A 49 20.02 9.72 -19.55
C TYR A 49 18.96 10.72 -20.04
N ARG A 50 18.11 11.24 -19.13
CA ARG A 50 17.14 12.31 -19.47
C ARG A 50 17.84 13.56 -19.99
N LYS A 51 18.97 13.98 -19.39
CA LYS A 51 19.77 15.10 -19.89
C LYS A 51 20.42 14.81 -21.26
N GLY A 52 20.66 13.54 -21.56
CA GLY A 52 21.15 13.09 -22.86
C GLY A 52 20.05 12.87 -23.89
N GLU A 53 18.77 12.99 -23.51
CA GLU A 53 17.60 12.65 -24.34
C GLU A 53 17.64 11.19 -24.87
N ASP A 54 18.25 10.30 -24.09
CA ASP A 54 18.37 8.88 -24.38
C ASP A 54 17.16 8.14 -23.78
N TYR A 55 16.04 8.16 -24.52
CA TYR A 55 14.79 7.56 -24.09
C TYR A 55 14.89 6.05 -23.91
N ASP A 56 15.62 5.35 -24.78
CA ASP A 56 15.82 3.90 -24.67
C ASP A 56 16.51 3.54 -23.35
N ALA A 57 17.61 4.22 -23.04
CA ALA A 57 18.33 3.99 -21.79
C ALA A 57 17.52 4.36 -20.55
N VAL A 58 16.67 5.39 -20.61
CA VAL A 58 15.74 5.73 -19.52
C VAL A 58 14.74 4.60 -19.29
N LEU A 59 14.11 4.08 -20.36
CA LEU A 59 13.14 2.99 -20.28
C LEU A 59 13.80 1.71 -19.76
N GLN A 60 15.02 1.41 -20.22
CA GLN A 60 15.78 0.26 -19.73
C GLN A 60 16.07 0.34 -18.22
N VAL A 61 16.51 1.50 -17.73
CA VAL A 61 16.76 1.70 -16.28
C VAL A 61 15.47 1.53 -15.46
N ILE A 62 14.33 2.00 -15.95
CA ILE A 62 13.04 1.78 -15.29
C ILE A 62 12.71 0.28 -15.21
N GLN A 63 12.98 -0.47 -16.28
CA GLN A 63 12.80 -1.92 -16.32
C GLN A 63 13.71 -2.64 -15.32
N ASP A 64 15.01 -2.34 -15.33
CA ASP A 64 16.03 -3.00 -14.51
C ASP A 64 15.75 -2.85 -13.02
N ASP A 65 15.22 -1.70 -12.63
CA ASP A 65 14.80 -1.38 -11.26
C ASP A 65 13.36 -1.84 -10.93
N ALA A 66 12.65 -2.43 -11.90
CA ALA A 66 11.22 -2.74 -11.81
C ALA A 66 10.37 -1.53 -11.34
N GLY A 67 10.80 -0.32 -11.65
CA GLY A 67 10.11 0.93 -11.35
C GLY A 67 10.11 1.36 -9.88
N ILE A 68 10.99 0.82 -9.04
CA ILE A 68 11.14 1.26 -7.64
C ILE A 68 11.53 2.74 -7.61
N LEU A 69 12.50 3.14 -8.44
CA LEU A 69 12.98 4.53 -8.58
C LEU A 69 11.86 5.54 -8.87
N LEU A 70 10.75 5.10 -9.50
CA LEU A 70 9.62 5.97 -9.79
C LEU A 70 8.89 6.47 -8.52
N ALA A 71 9.11 5.84 -7.38
CA ALA A 71 8.57 6.32 -6.10
C ALA A 71 9.23 7.64 -5.64
N ALA A 72 10.41 7.96 -6.13
CA ALA A 72 11.12 9.20 -5.83
C ALA A 72 10.80 10.35 -6.81
N LEU A 73 9.97 10.10 -7.84
CA LEU A 73 9.56 11.08 -8.84
C LEU A 73 8.09 11.49 -8.61
N SER A 74 7.75 12.70 -9.02
CA SER A 74 6.34 13.11 -9.06
C SER A 74 5.60 12.45 -10.24
N PRO A 75 4.28 12.22 -10.12
CA PRO A 75 3.47 11.75 -11.25
C PRO A 75 3.60 12.64 -12.48
N GLU A 76 3.64 13.97 -12.28
CA GLU A 76 3.73 14.97 -13.34
C GLU A 76 5.05 14.85 -14.13
N GLU A 77 6.17 14.60 -13.44
CA GLU A 77 7.46 14.42 -14.10
C GLU A 77 7.49 13.18 -14.99
N VAL A 78 6.87 12.09 -14.54
CA VAL A 78 6.81 10.84 -15.32
C VAL A 78 5.82 10.96 -16.47
N LEU A 79 4.66 11.60 -16.26
CA LEU A 79 3.71 11.86 -17.34
C LEU A 79 4.32 12.74 -18.42
N ALA A 80 5.00 13.84 -18.06
CA ALA A 80 5.68 14.71 -19.01
C ALA A 80 6.79 13.96 -19.79
N PHE A 81 7.51 13.06 -19.15
CA PHE A 81 8.48 12.19 -19.82
C PHE A 81 7.80 11.27 -20.84
N LEU A 82 6.69 10.61 -20.45
CA LEU A 82 5.94 9.70 -21.32
C LEU A 82 5.34 10.41 -22.54
N ASP A 83 4.88 11.65 -22.36
CA ASP A 83 4.32 12.45 -23.46
C ASP A 83 5.42 12.94 -24.43
N ALA A 84 6.65 13.10 -23.95
CA ALA A 84 7.80 13.48 -24.79
C ALA A 84 8.48 12.28 -25.47
N CYS A 85 8.30 11.06 -24.92
CA CYS A 85 8.96 9.86 -25.44
C CYS A 85 8.33 9.42 -26.77
N PRO A 86 9.14 9.15 -27.81
CA PRO A 86 8.63 8.64 -29.07
C PRO A 86 7.84 7.33 -28.90
N ARG A 87 6.72 7.23 -29.61
CA ARG A 87 5.80 6.10 -29.47
C ARG A 87 6.45 4.76 -29.81
N ASP A 88 7.26 4.75 -30.88
CA ASP A 88 7.96 3.55 -31.33
C ASP A 88 8.99 3.08 -30.29
N THR A 89 9.65 4.04 -29.61
CA THR A 89 10.57 3.74 -28.51
C THR A 89 9.82 3.11 -27.32
N LEU A 90 8.65 3.64 -26.96
CA LEU A 90 7.82 3.03 -25.91
C LEU A 90 7.40 1.60 -26.27
N GLN A 91 7.01 1.35 -27.52
CA GLN A 91 6.59 0.02 -28.00
C GLN A 91 7.74 -1.00 -28.02
N ALA A 92 8.98 -0.54 -28.21
CA ALA A 92 10.16 -1.38 -28.16
C ALA A 92 10.51 -1.88 -26.73
N HIS A 93 9.88 -1.30 -25.69
CA HIS A 93 10.11 -1.65 -24.27
C HIS A 93 8.86 -2.22 -23.56
N PRO A 94 8.35 -3.40 -23.97
CA PRO A 94 7.08 -3.93 -23.45
C PRO A 94 7.10 -4.18 -21.93
N LEU A 95 8.22 -4.63 -21.37
CA LEU A 95 8.35 -4.82 -19.91
C LEU A 95 8.31 -3.49 -19.15
N THR A 96 8.91 -2.44 -19.70
CA THR A 96 8.81 -1.10 -19.11
C THR A 96 7.39 -0.58 -19.16
N LEU A 97 6.63 -0.84 -20.23
CA LEU A 97 5.21 -0.48 -20.28
C LEU A 97 4.42 -1.16 -19.17
N LEU A 98 4.67 -2.44 -18.87
CA LEU A 98 4.04 -3.16 -17.76
C LEU A 98 4.38 -2.51 -16.40
N VAL A 99 5.66 -2.17 -16.17
CA VAL A 99 6.10 -1.46 -14.96
C VAL A 99 5.39 -0.12 -14.81
N LEU A 100 5.31 0.65 -15.90
CA LEU A 100 4.64 1.95 -15.91
C LEU A 100 3.13 1.82 -15.71
N MET A 101 2.47 0.82 -16.31
CA MET A 101 1.05 0.54 -16.09
C MET A 101 0.76 0.32 -14.60
N ARG A 102 1.58 -0.51 -13.93
CA ARG A 102 1.45 -0.73 -12.49
C ARG A 102 1.62 0.57 -11.69
N ARG A 103 2.58 1.41 -12.07
CA ARG A 103 2.81 2.71 -11.43
C ARG A 103 1.64 3.67 -11.65
N MET A 104 1.09 3.74 -12.85
CA MET A 104 -0.10 4.56 -13.16
C MET A 104 -1.29 4.14 -12.28
N PHE A 105 -1.49 2.84 -12.05
CA PHE A 105 -2.51 2.37 -11.11
C PHE A 105 -2.29 2.95 -9.70
N THR A 106 -1.07 2.87 -9.15
CA THR A 106 -0.78 3.36 -7.79
C THR A 106 -0.95 4.88 -7.65
N TRP A 107 -0.81 5.63 -8.74
CA TRP A 107 -1.04 7.07 -8.82
C TRP A 107 -2.47 7.44 -9.27
N GLN A 108 -3.37 6.46 -9.41
CA GLN A 108 -4.75 6.66 -9.89
C GLN A 108 -4.84 7.31 -11.29
N GLN A 109 -3.80 7.18 -12.09
CA GLN A 109 -3.74 7.64 -13.48
C GLN A 109 -4.30 6.57 -14.43
N ILE A 110 -5.55 6.13 -14.18
CA ILE A 110 -6.16 5.01 -14.92
C ILE A 110 -6.27 5.26 -16.42
N PRO A 111 -6.63 6.47 -16.92
CA PRO A 111 -6.63 6.72 -18.36
C PRO A 111 -5.25 6.48 -19.00
N LYS A 112 -4.16 6.92 -18.35
CA LYS A 112 -2.79 6.71 -18.84
C LYS A 112 -2.39 5.24 -18.78
N MET A 113 -2.79 4.52 -17.72
CA MET A 113 -2.60 3.06 -17.64
C MET A 113 -3.22 2.33 -18.84
N LEU A 114 -4.44 2.70 -19.23
CA LEU A 114 -5.13 2.09 -20.38
C LEU A 114 -4.49 2.48 -21.71
N GLU A 115 -3.97 3.70 -21.85
CA GLU A 115 -3.17 4.12 -23.00
C GLU A 115 -1.91 3.28 -23.15
N LEU A 116 -1.15 3.10 -22.06
CA LEU A 116 0.07 2.27 -22.05
C LEU A 116 -0.24 0.81 -22.38
N ARG A 117 -1.38 0.28 -21.88
CA ARG A 117 -1.85 -1.05 -22.27
C ARG A 117 -2.11 -1.16 -23.78
N ALA A 118 -2.74 -0.16 -24.37
CA ALA A 118 -3.01 -0.15 -25.82
C ALA A 118 -1.69 -0.12 -26.62
N LEU A 119 -0.68 0.64 -26.14
CA LEU A 119 0.67 0.66 -26.73
C LEU A 119 1.34 -0.71 -26.65
N LEU A 120 1.27 -1.38 -25.48
CA LEU A 120 1.80 -2.72 -25.28
C LEU A 120 1.20 -3.72 -26.26
N LEU A 121 -0.13 -3.76 -26.37
CA LEU A 121 -0.81 -4.70 -27.26
C LEU A 121 -0.47 -4.44 -28.72
N ALA A 122 -0.46 -3.17 -29.14
CA ALA A 122 -0.06 -2.79 -30.49
C ALA A 122 1.42 -3.16 -30.79
N GLY A 123 2.30 -2.99 -29.82
CA GLY A 123 3.71 -3.41 -29.94
C GLY A 123 3.84 -4.92 -30.12
N ILE A 124 3.12 -5.73 -29.34
CA ILE A 124 3.11 -7.19 -29.47
C ILE A 124 2.56 -7.62 -30.84
N GLU A 125 1.52 -6.98 -31.36
CA GLU A 125 0.96 -7.26 -32.68
C GLU A 125 1.91 -6.87 -33.83
N ALA A 126 2.66 -5.78 -33.66
CA ALA A 126 3.63 -5.30 -34.65
C ALA A 126 4.88 -6.17 -34.75
N HIS A 127 5.15 -7.03 -33.76
CA HIS A 127 6.33 -7.89 -33.68
C HIS A 127 5.94 -9.38 -33.70
N PRO A 128 5.49 -9.92 -34.87
CA PRO A 128 5.11 -11.33 -35.00
C PRO A 128 6.30 -12.29 -34.83
N GLU A 129 7.52 -11.80 -34.90
CA GLU A 129 8.77 -12.56 -34.68
C GLU A 129 9.04 -12.85 -33.18
N LEU A 130 8.31 -12.20 -32.26
CA LEU A 130 8.41 -12.53 -30.83
C LEU A 130 8.09 -14.00 -30.60
N PRO A 131 8.93 -14.74 -29.85
CA PRO A 131 8.64 -16.11 -29.47
C PRO A 131 7.27 -16.22 -28.78
N ASP A 132 6.49 -17.25 -29.10
CA ASP A 132 5.14 -17.44 -28.55
C ASP A 132 5.16 -17.42 -27.00
N ALA A 133 6.16 -18.07 -26.39
CA ALA A 133 6.30 -18.06 -24.93
C ALA A 133 6.51 -16.65 -24.34
N GLU A 134 7.27 -15.78 -25.01
CA GLU A 134 7.46 -14.40 -24.51
C GLU A 134 6.23 -13.54 -24.76
N ARG A 135 5.57 -13.71 -25.90
CA ARG A 135 4.26 -13.07 -26.18
C ARG A 135 3.24 -13.43 -25.11
N ASP A 136 3.13 -14.72 -24.77
CA ASP A 136 2.22 -15.22 -23.74
C ASP A 136 2.60 -14.73 -22.35
N ASN A 137 3.89 -14.62 -22.02
CA ASN A 137 4.36 -14.01 -20.77
C ASN A 137 3.94 -12.52 -20.67
N LEU A 138 4.14 -11.73 -21.73
CA LEU A 138 3.76 -10.31 -21.74
C LEU A 138 2.25 -10.13 -21.61
N LEU A 139 1.44 -10.91 -22.32
CA LEU A 139 -0.01 -10.86 -22.23
C LEU A 139 -0.51 -11.32 -20.85
N GLY A 140 0.08 -12.37 -20.29
CA GLY A 140 -0.26 -12.85 -18.96
C GLY A 140 0.10 -11.83 -17.88
N GLU A 141 1.27 -11.21 -17.98
CA GLU A 141 1.68 -10.15 -17.04
C GLU A 141 0.82 -8.88 -17.19
N CYS A 142 0.35 -8.58 -18.41
CA CYS A 142 -0.65 -7.55 -18.65
C CYS A 142 -1.97 -7.87 -17.93
N ASP A 143 -2.50 -9.11 -18.05
CA ASP A 143 -3.71 -9.54 -17.33
C ASP A 143 -3.53 -9.43 -15.82
N LEU A 144 -2.35 -9.80 -15.31
CA LEU A 144 -2.01 -9.68 -13.89
C LEU A 144 -2.09 -8.22 -13.40
N ILE A 145 -1.52 -7.27 -14.16
CA ILE A 145 -1.57 -5.85 -13.82
C ILE A 145 -2.98 -5.29 -13.97
N MET A 146 -3.72 -5.72 -14.99
CA MET A 146 -5.13 -5.31 -15.18
C MET A 146 -6.03 -5.82 -14.06
N SER A 147 -5.64 -6.90 -13.35
CA SER A 147 -6.39 -7.36 -12.18
C SER A 147 -6.47 -6.32 -11.06
N PHE A 148 -5.51 -5.41 -10.97
CA PHE A 148 -5.52 -4.33 -9.98
C PHE A 148 -6.72 -3.38 -10.13
N LEU A 149 -7.31 -3.26 -11.32
CA LEU A 149 -8.54 -2.49 -11.53
C LEU A 149 -9.77 -3.12 -10.86
N GLN A 150 -9.68 -4.40 -10.48
CA GLN A 150 -10.69 -5.09 -9.67
C GLN A 150 -10.41 -4.92 -8.18
N TYR A 151 -9.68 -3.91 -7.81
CA TYR A 151 -9.13 -3.63 -6.48
C TYR A 151 -10.01 -4.17 -5.34
N ASN A 152 -9.38 -4.90 -4.40
CA ASN A 152 -9.95 -5.60 -3.26
C ASN A 152 -11.10 -6.61 -3.53
N ASP A 153 -11.48 -6.87 -4.77
CA ASP A 153 -12.35 -8.00 -5.15
C ASP A 153 -11.47 -9.20 -5.53
N ILE A 154 -11.09 -9.98 -4.54
CA ILE A 154 -10.18 -11.12 -4.74
C ILE A 154 -10.72 -12.13 -5.75
N ALA A 155 -12.01 -12.41 -5.74
CA ALA A 155 -12.61 -13.35 -6.68
C ALA A 155 -12.56 -12.81 -8.12
N ALA A 156 -12.80 -11.52 -8.32
CA ALA A 156 -12.67 -10.85 -9.62
C ALA A 156 -11.22 -10.79 -10.08
N MET A 157 -10.29 -10.41 -9.18
CA MET A 157 -8.85 -10.41 -9.47
C MET A 157 -8.36 -11.80 -9.88
N SER A 158 -8.79 -12.84 -9.18
CA SER A 158 -8.34 -14.22 -9.41
C SER A 158 -8.76 -14.78 -10.77
N ARG A 159 -9.82 -14.27 -11.38
CA ARG A 159 -10.16 -14.66 -12.76
C ARG A 159 -9.02 -14.26 -13.72
N LEU A 160 -8.48 -13.07 -13.56
CA LEU A 160 -7.34 -12.58 -14.36
C LEU A 160 -6.04 -13.27 -13.94
N HIS A 161 -5.83 -13.55 -12.65
CA HIS A 161 -4.68 -14.33 -12.19
C HIS A 161 -4.65 -15.74 -12.80
N ARG A 162 -5.80 -16.41 -12.91
CA ARG A 162 -5.88 -17.73 -13.57
C ARG A 162 -5.64 -17.63 -15.07
N SER A 163 -6.15 -16.59 -15.74
CA SER A 163 -5.83 -16.32 -17.15
C SER A 163 -4.33 -16.11 -17.34
N ALA A 164 -3.72 -15.27 -16.51
CA ALA A 164 -2.28 -15.06 -16.52
C ALA A 164 -1.50 -16.35 -16.28
N ALA A 165 -1.90 -17.15 -15.27
CA ALA A 165 -1.23 -18.40 -14.91
C ALA A 165 -1.31 -19.49 -16.00
N ALA A 166 -2.32 -19.44 -16.88
CA ALA A 166 -2.45 -20.34 -18.00
C ALA A 166 -1.50 -19.99 -19.15
N ARG A 167 -1.05 -18.73 -19.23
CA ARG A 167 -0.16 -18.21 -20.28
C ARG A 167 1.30 -18.19 -19.84
N MET A 168 1.56 -17.66 -18.62
CA MET A 168 2.91 -17.36 -18.17
C MET A 168 3.73 -18.62 -17.86
N THR A 169 4.92 -18.67 -18.41
CA THR A 169 5.94 -19.71 -18.13
C THR A 169 6.98 -19.27 -17.10
N ARG A 170 7.01 -17.97 -16.75
CA ARG A 170 7.87 -17.37 -15.74
C ARG A 170 7.07 -16.42 -14.82
N PRO A 171 7.55 -16.12 -13.62
CA PRO A 171 6.97 -15.06 -12.80
C PRO A 171 7.03 -13.69 -13.48
N ALA A 172 6.18 -12.77 -13.02
CA ALA A 172 6.16 -11.38 -13.47
C ALA A 172 7.49 -10.68 -13.18
N ILE A 173 7.98 -9.90 -14.12
CA ILE A 173 9.18 -9.08 -13.97
C ILE A 173 8.84 -7.71 -13.39
N SER A 174 7.66 -7.17 -13.73
CA SER A 174 7.21 -5.85 -13.27
C SER A 174 6.83 -5.80 -11.79
N ILE A 175 6.71 -6.95 -11.10
CA ILE A 175 6.32 -7.03 -9.69
C ILE A 175 7.44 -7.71 -8.91
N ARG A 176 8.06 -6.95 -7.99
CA ARG A 176 9.03 -7.51 -7.06
C ARG A 176 8.32 -8.11 -5.84
N ASN A 177 8.79 -9.27 -5.39
CA ASN A 177 8.20 -9.98 -4.25
C ASN A 177 8.37 -9.23 -2.91
N GLU A 178 9.41 -8.40 -2.76
CA GLU A 178 9.64 -7.57 -1.58
C GLU A 178 8.80 -6.29 -1.56
N GLY A 179 8.01 -6.04 -2.61
CA GLY A 179 7.20 -4.82 -2.73
C GLY A 179 6.08 -4.72 -1.69
N SER A 180 5.49 -3.53 -1.57
CA SER A 180 4.32 -3.31 -0.71
C SER A 180 3.07 -3.92 -1.34
N TRP A 181 2.53 -4.97 -0.71
CA TRP A 181 1.28 -5.61 -1.11
C TRP A 181 0.05 -4.87 -0.59
N THR A 182 0.11 -4.32 0.63
CA THR A 182 -1.02 -3.61 1.27
C THR A 182 -1.10 -2.13 0.92
N PHE A 183 -0.30 -1.64 -0.02
CA PHE A 183 -0.24 -0.21 -0.37
C PHE A 183 -0.01 0.73 0.82
N GLY A 184 0.53 0.23 1.92
CA GLY A 184 0.79 0.99 3.14
C GLY A 184 -0.27 0.80 4.24
N SER A 185 -1.28 -0.05 4.04
CA SER A 185 -2.19 -0.44 5.11
C SER A 185 -1.49 -1.35 6.14
N PRO A 186 -1.75 -1.17 7.45
CA PRO A 186 -1.24 -2.08 8.49
C PRO A 186 -2.09 -3.36 8.62
N SER A 187 -3.16 -3.51 7.86
CA SER A 187 -4.14 -4.60 7.97
C SER A 187 -4.58 -5.08 6.60
N VAL A 188 -4.62 -6.39 6.43
CA VAL A 188 -5.16 -7.05 5.23
C VAL A 188 -6.69 -6.97 5.24
N LEU A 189 -7.31 -7.28 6.36
CA LEU A 189 -8.78 -7.31 6.47
C LEU A 189 -9.42 -5.94 6.26
N MET A 190 -8.77 -4.85 6.71
CA MET A 190 -9.26 -3.49 6.44
C MET A 190 -9.36 -3.19 4.95
N MET A 191 -8.51 -3.81 4.12
CA MET A 191 -8.55 -3.64 2.66
C MET A 191 -9.58 -4.55 1.99
N PHE A 192 -9.73 -5.78 2.46
CA PHE A 192 -10.43 -6.83 1.71
C PHE A 192 -11.80 -7.20 2.26
N HIS A 193 -12.20 -6.73 3.45
CA HIS A 193 -13.58 -6.85 3.90
C HIS A 193 -14.44 -5.76 3.24
N ARG A 194 -15.20 -6.15 2.24
CA ARG A 194 -15.96 -5.26 1.34
C ARG A 194 -17.43 -5.10 1.73
N THR A 195 -18.05 -6.17 2.20
CA THR A 195 -19.50 -6.20 2.36
C THR A 195 -19.89 -6.83 3.69
N PRO A 196 -20.62 -6.11 4.57
CA PRO A 196 -21.12 -6.70 5.80
C PRO A 196 -21.92 -7.99 5.52
N GLY A 197 -21.67 -9.03 6.31
CA GLY A 197 -22.28 -10.35 6.17
C GLY A 197 -21.62 -11.25 5.13
N GLN A 198 -20.51 -10.84 4.51
CA GLN A 198 -19.79 -11.64 3.52
C GLN A 198 -18.37 -12.04 3.97
N LEU A 199 -18.02 -11.77 5.23
CA LEU A 199 -16.67 -12.03 5.73
C LEU A 199 -16.21 -13.47 5.49
N GLY A 200 -17.06 -14.48 5.78
CA GLY A 200 -16.72 -15.88 5.54
C GLY A 200 -16.41 -16.16 4.07
N ALA A 201 -17.25 -15.68 3.15
CA ALA A 201 -17.03 -15.86 1.71
C ALA A 201 -15.78 -15.12 1.22
N GLU A 202 -15.46 -13.96 1.80
CA GLU A 202 -14.25 -13.17 1.48
C GLU A 202 -12.98 -13.90 1.97
N LEU A 203 -13.00 -14.52 3.17
CA LEU A 203 -11.91 -15.37 3.67
C LEU A 203 -11.70 -16.60 2.79
N ASP A 204 -12.78 -17.32 2.44
CA ASP A 204 -12.72 -18.47 1.53
C ASP A 204 -12.12 -18.07 0.18
N ALA A 205 -12.54 -16.91 -0.37
CA ALA A 205 -12.01 -16.40 -1.62
C ALA A 205 -10.54 -16.05 -1.52
N MET A 206 -10.09 -15.42 -0.42
CA MET A 206 -8.69 -15.10 -0.18
C MET A 206 -7.85 -16.38 -0.15
N ASN A 207 -8.24 -17.37 0.64
CA ASN A 207 -7.54 -18.65 0.77
C ASN A 207 -7.47 -19.41 -0.57
N ALA A 208 -8.55 -19.41 -1.35
CA ALA A 208 -8.61 -20.14 -2.64
C ALA A 208 -7.83 -19.45 -3.76
N CYS A 209 -7.72 -18.11 -3.72
CA CYS A 209 -7.24 -17.31 -4.85
C CYS A 209 -5.75 -16.89 -4.74
N MET A 210 -5.27 -16.62 -3.53
CA MET A 210 -3.91 -16.11 -3.33
C MET A 210 -2.80 -17.06 -3.80
N PRO A 211 -2.91 -18.41 -3.71
CA PRO A 211 -1.88 -19.30 -4.25
C PRO A 211 -1.62 -19.11 -5.75
N HIS A 212 -2.62 -18.72 -6.54
CA HIS A 212 -2.44 -18.40 -7.96
C HIS A 212 -1.60 -17.13 -8.15
N TYR A 213 -1.88 -16.10 -7.34
CA TYR A 213 -1.15 -14.84 -7.36
C TYR A 213 0.33 -15.05 -6.95
N TYR A 214 0.60 -15.76 -5.88
CA TYR A 214 1.96 -16.03 -5.39
C TYR A 214 2.84 -16.69 -6.43
N ARG A 215 2.30 -17.67 -7.17
CA ARG A 215 3.03 -18.34 -8.26
C ARG A 215 3.41 -17.37 -9.37
N LEU A 216 2.54 -16.39 -9.69
CA LEU A 216 2.79 -15.39 -10.74
C LEU A 216 3.77 -14.31 -10.30
N THR A 217 3.92 -14.06 -9.01
CA THR A 217 4.65 -12.91 -8.46
C THR A 217 5.83 -13.31 -7.59
N ASN A 218 6.24 -14.57 -7.66
CA ASN A 218 7.33 -15.11 -6.84
C ASN A 218 7.11 -14.87 -5.33
N GLY A 219 5.86 -15.03 -4.86
CA GLY A 219 5.49 -14.94 -3.46
C GLY A 219 5.18 -13.53 -2.93
N HIS A 220 4.99 -12.52 -3.80
CA HIS A 220 4.63 -11.17 -3.35
C HIS A 220 3.35 -11.18 -2.49
N GLY A 221 3.44 -10.70 -1.25
CA GLY A 221 2.33 -10.68 -0.29
C GLY A 221 2.00 -12.05 0.33
N GLN A 222 2.89 -13.03 0.22
CA GLN A 222 2.69 -14.36 0.80
C GLN A 222 2.44 -14.27 2.30
N GLY A 223 1.41 -14.98 2.77
CA GLY A 223 0.91 -14.92 4.15
C GLY A 223 -0.30 -14.02 4.35
N ALA A 224 -0.75 -13.32 3.31
CA ALA A 224 -1.89 -12.40 3.43
C ALA A 224 -3.20 -13.13 3.84
N GLU A 225 -3.43 -14.36 3.34
CA GLU A 225 -4.59 -15.16 3.70
C GLU A 225 -4.60 -15.54 5.18
N GLN A 226 -3.46 -16.00 5.73
CA GLN A 226 -3.37 -16.34 7.15
C GLN A 226 -3.48 -15.11 8.05
N ILE A 227 -2.96 -13.95 7.61
CA ILE A 227 -3.12 -12.68 8.33
C ILE A 227 -4.60 -12.28 8.33
N MET A 228 -5.29 -12.39 7.21
CA MET A 228 -6.72 -12.04 7.11
C MET A 228 -7.58 -12.96 7.99
N ASP A 229 -7.30 -14.27 8.02
CA ASP A 229 -7.95 -15.24 8.92
C ASP A 229 -7.71 -14.89 10.40
N ALA A 230 -6.46 -14.53 10.75
CA ALA A 230 -6.10 -14.14 12.11
C ALA A 230 -6.79 -12.83 12.54
N GLU A 231 -6.83 -11.83 11.67
CA GLU A 231 -7.53 -10.56 11.92
C GLU A 231 -9.05 -10.78 12.08
N ALA A 232 -9.66 -11.62 11.25
CA ALA A 232 -11.08 -11.96 11.38
C ALA A 232 -11.37 -12.68 12.70
N ALA A 233 -10.57 -13.68 13.07
CA ALA A 233 -10.69 -14.38 14.34
C ALA A 233 -10.54 -13.43 15.54
N LEU A 234 -9.56 -12.51 15.48
CA LEU A 234 -9.35 -11.48 16.50
C LEU A 234 -10.59 -10.58 16.66
N LEU A 235 -11.12 -10.07 15.54
CA LEU A 235 -12.28 -9.17 15.56
C LEU A 235 -13.56 -9.85 16.06
N GLN A 236 -13.66 -11.16 15.87
CA GLN A 236 -14.76 -12.00 16.39
C GLN A 236 -14.56 -12.44 17.85
N GLY A 237 -13.45 -12.09 18.50
CA GLY A 237 -13.13 -12.49 19.88
C GLY A 237 -12.61 -13.93 20.00
N ARG A 238 -12.25 -14.60 18.91
CA ARG A 238 -11.68 -15.95 18.88
C ARG A 238 -10.16 -15.87 19.02
N PHE A 239 -9.68 -15.44 20.19
CA PHE A 239 -8.27 -15.07 20.42
C PHE A 239 -7.30 -16.24 20.25
N ALA A 240 -7.71 -17.47 20.64
CA ALA A 240 -6.88 -18.66 20.45
C ALA A 240 -6.66 -18.97 18.96
N ASP A 241 -7.72 -18.89 18.15
CA ASP A 241 -7.62 -19.09 16.70
C ASP A 241 -6.78 -17.99 16.05
N ALA A 242 -6.97 -16.74 16.48
CA ALA A 242 -6.16 -15.60 16.01
C ALA A 242 -4.67 -15.83 16.27
N ALA A 243 -4.29 -16.34 17.45
CA ALA A 243 -2.91 -16.67 17.79
C ALA A 243 -2.35 -17.80 16.88
N ILE A 244 -3.14 -18.84 16.62
CA ILE A 244 -2.74 -19.96 15.74
C ILE A 244 -2.50 -19.46 14.30
N PHE A 245 -3.45 -18.71 13.74
CA PHE A 245 -3.29 -18.16 12.38
C PHE A 245 -2.13 -17.17 12.28
N LEU A 246 -1.88 -16.37 13.32
CA LEU A 246 -0.73 -15.46 13.37
C LEU A 246 0.59 -16.23 13.32
N GLU A 247 0.72 -17.31 14.07
CA GLU A 247 1.92 -18.18 14.04
C GLU A 247 2.09 -18.83 12.66
N CYS A 248 1.00 -19.29 12.02
CA CYS A 248 1.04 -19.80 10.67
C CYS A 248 1.52 -18.73 9.68
N ALA A 249 1.01 -17.49 9.78
CA ALA A 249 1.44 -16.38 8.96
C ALA A 249 2.94 -16.10 9.13
N ARG A 250 3.41 -16.01 10.39
CA ARG A 250 4.84 -15.77 10.68
C ARG A 250 5.73 -16.88 10.13
N ALA A 251 5.32 -18.14 10.23
CA ALA A 251 6.06 -19.27 9.66
C ALA A 251 6.11 -19.18 8.12
N THR A 252 5.02 -18.77 7.48
CA THR A 252 4.92 -18.63 6.02
C THR A 252 5.81 -17.51 5.48
N ILE A 253 5.90 -16.37 6.19
CA ILE A 253 6.69 -15.21 5.74
C ILE A 253 8.17 -15.29 6.13
N ALA A 254 8.53 -16.20 7.03
CA ALA A 254 9.90 -16.34 7.54
C ALA A 254 10.90 -16.59 6.40
N GLY A 255 11.90 -15.71 6.27
CA GLY A 255 12.96 -15.83 5.26
C GLY A 255 12.59 -15.44 3.83
N ASN A 256 11.35 -14.99 3.59
CA ASN A 256 10.86 -14.69 2.24
C ASN A 256 10.89 -13.18 1.88
N GLY A 257 11.52 -12.33 2.71
CA GLY A 257 11.62 -10.89 2.46
C GLY A 257 10.27 -10.14 2.51
N GLN A 258 9.24 -10.71 3.14
CA GLN A 258 7.88 -10.16 3.21
C GLN A 258 7.74 -9.14 4.36
N GLU A 259 8.54 -8.06 4.35
CA GLU A 259 8.53 -7.05 5.42
C GLU A 259 7.14 -6.41 5.62
N ASN A 260 6.40 -6.18 4.53
CA ASN A 260 5.03 -5.68 4.62
C ASN A 260 4.12 -6.60 5.45
N MET A 261 4.16 -7.91 5.16
CA MET A 261 3.36 -8.89 5.89
C MET A 261 3.84 -9.02 7.35
N ALA A 262 5.14 -8.95 7.59
CA ALA A 262 5.69 -8.94 8.95
C ALA A 262 5.17 -7.75 9.78
N LEU A 263 5.07 -6.56 9.20
CA LEU A 263 4.50 -5.38 9.85
C LEU A 263 3.00 -5.53 10.13
N CYS A 264 2.24 -6.19 9.26
CA CYS A 264 0.84 -6.53 9.51
C CYS A 264 0.71 -7.52 10.68
N CYS A 265 1.57 -8.55 10.74
CA CYS A 265 1.64 -9.47 11.88
C CYS A 265 1.96 -8.73 13.19
N ASP A 266 2.91 -7.77 13.17
CA ASP A 266 3.26 -6.99 14.36
C ASP A 266 2.08 -6.16 14.87
N PHE A 267 1.28 -5.59 13.97
CA PHE A 267 0.06 -4.86 14.34
C PHE A 267 -0.99 -5.78 14.97
N LEU A 268 -1.22 -6.93 14.35
CA LEU A 268 -2.15 -7.94 14.83
C LEU A 268 -1.75 -8.48 16.21
N GLU A 269 -0.46 -8.82 16.40
CA GLU A 269 0.08 -9.33 17.66
C GLU A 269 -0.13 -8.33 18.80
N ARG A 270 0.11 -7.04 18.57
CA ARG A 270 -0.14 -6.00 19.57
C ARG A 270 -1.60 -5.90 19.95
N ARG A 271 -2.51 -5.94 18.98
CA ARG A 271 -3.95 -5.91 19.26
C ARG A 271 -4.39 -7.15 20.03
N LEU A 272 -3.88 -8.32 19.67
CA LEU A 272 -4.15 -9.57 20.38
C LEU A 272 -3.65 -9.52 21.83
N ALA A 273 -2.43 -9.02 22.06
CA ALA A 273 -1.86 -8.85 23.39
C ALA A 273 -2.73 -7.94 24.29
N LEU A 274 -3.27 -6.85 23.73
CA LEU A 274 -4.20 -5.97 24.46
C LEU A 274 -5.52 -6.67 24.86
N CYS A 275 -5.92 -7.72 24.13
CA CYS A 275 -7.16 -8.46 24.42
C CYS A 275 -6.98 -9.55 25.48
N VAL A 276 -5.78 -10.15 25.58
CA VAL A 276 -5.52 -11.30 26.46
C VAL A 276 -4.76 -10.91 27.75
N ASP A 277 -4.70 -9.62 28.06
CA ASP A 277 -4.07 -9.04 29.24
C ASP A 277 -2.58 -9.42 29.39
N THR A 278 -1.94 -9.70 28.28
CA THR A 278 -0.48 -9.79 28.20
C THR A 278 0.08 -8.41 27.89
N ALA A 279 1.24 -8.08 28.47
CA ALA A 279 1.91 -6.82 28.12
C ALA A 279 2.12 -6.80 26.61
N ALA A 280 1.48 -5.85 25.92
CA ALA A 280 1.71 -5.66 24.49
C ALA A 280 3.23 -5.51 24.27
N PRO A 281 3.83 -6.27 23.34
CA PRO A 281 5.25 -6.13 23.10
C PRO A 281 5.55 -4.67 22.76
N GLU A 282 6.46 -4.06 23.53
CA GLU A 282 6.90 -2.69 23.24
C GLU A 282 7.38 -2.63 21.77
N PRO A 283 7.05 -1.54 21.06
CA PRO A 283 7.58 -1.35 19.71
C PRO A 283 9.11 -1.44 19.79
N PRO A 284 9.75 -2.39 19.10
CA PRO A 284 11.19 -2.48 19.17
C PRO A 284 11.80 -1.20 18.57
N ALA A 285 12.36 -0.35 19.43
CA ALA A 285 12.97 0.91 19.03
C ALA A 285 14.02 0.72 17.92
N HIS A 286 14.72 -0.44 17.95
CA HIS A 286 15.67 -0.83 16.92
C HIS A 286 14.99 -1.08 15.56
N LYS A 287 13.76 -1.60 15.51
CA LYS A 287 13.03 -1.83 14.25
C LYS A 287 12.68 -0.51 13.56
N ARG A 288 12.19 0.46 14.33
CA ARG A 288 11.94 1.81 13.80
C ARG A 288 13.20 2.47 13.27
N ALA A 289 14.32 2.36 14.01
CA ALA A 289 15.61 2.88 13.59
C ALA A 289 16.13 2.20 12.31
N ALA A 290 15.95 0.89 12.18
CA ALA A 290 16.30 0.13 10.98
C ALA A 290 15.49 0.60 9.76
N LEU A 291 14.16 0.76 9.89
CA LEU A 291 13.30 1.26 8.82
C LEU A 291 13.69 2.68 8.39
N LEU A 292 14.05 3.55 9.34
CA LEU A 292 14.57 4.88 9.05
C LEU A 292 15.90 4.83 8.27
N ALA A 293 16.80 3.93 8.65
CA ALA A 293 18.09 3.78 8.00
C ALA A 293 17.98 3.24 6.57
N GLN A 294 16.96 2.44 6.28
CA GLN A 294 16.67 1.93 4.94
C GLN A 294 16.03 2.98 4.02
N HIS A 295 15.67 4.17 4.55
CA HIS A 295 14.93 5.21 3.86
C HIS A 295 13.59 4.76 3.28
N ASP A 296 13.02 3.64 3.76
CA ASP A 296 11.70 3.18 3.36
C ASP A 296 10.62 3.88 4.17
N THR A 297 10.11 4.95 3.60
CA THR A 297 9.08 5.77 4.24
C THR A 297 7.73 5.06 4.34
N MET A 298 7.46 4.05 3.51
CA MET A 298 6.20 3.31 3.52
C MET A 298 6.15 2.33 4.70
N TRP A 299 7.20 1.52 4.89
CA TRP A 299 7.31 0.61 6.03
C TRP A 299 7.27 1.36 7.36
N LEU A 300 7.98 2.49 7.42
CA LEU A 300 7.95 3.35 8.59
C LEU A 300 6.53 3.84 8.92
N ARG A 301 5.73 4.22 7.91
CA ARG A 301 4.34 4.67 8.11
C ARG A 301 3.44 3.54 8.60
N ILE A 302 3.59 2.32 8.06
CA ILE A 302 2.85 1.14 8.56
C ILE A 302 3.20 0.90 10.04
N PHE A 303 4.49 0.90 10.38
CA PHE A 303 4.95 0.72 11.75
C PHE A 303 4.41 1.82 12.68
N ASP A 304 4.58 3.09 12.30
CA ASP A 304 4.12 4.23 13.10
C ASP A 304 2.58 4.24 13.24
N SER A 305 1.82 3.80 12.22
CA SER A 305 0.35 3.69 12.32
C SER A 305 -0.09 2.63 13.32
N ALA A 306 0.56 1.47 13.35
CA ALA A 306 0.31 0.42 14.32
C ALA A 306 0.62 0.90 15.75
N CYS A 307 1.74 1.61 15.94
CA CYS A 307 2.11 2.20 17.23
C CYS A 307 1.09 3.27 17.67
N ALA A 308 0.69 4.17 16.77
CA ALA A 308 -0.27 5.23 17.05
C ALA A 308 -1.63 4.67 17.47
N TYR A 309 -2.13 3.65 16.77
CA TYR A 309 -3.40 3.01 17.10
C TYR A 309 -3.39 2.40 18.49
N CYS A 310 -2.38 1.58 18.81
CA CYS A 310 -2.27 0.91 20.11
C CYS A 310 -2.05 1.92 21.26
N ALA A 311 -1.19 2.92 21.07
CA ALA A 311 -0.95 3.97 22.06
C ALA A 311 -2.23 4.80 22.33
N ALA A 312 -2.99 5.13 21.29
CA ALA A 312 -4.26 5.84 21.42
C ALA A 312 -5.32 5.00 22.17
N LEU A 313 -5.44 3.69 21.89
CA LEU A 313 -6.36 2.78 22.61
C LEU A 313 -6.05 2.68 24.10
N THR A 314 -4.76 2.66 24.47
CA THR A 314 -4.31 2.55 25.86
C THR A 314 -4.24 3.89 26.59
N GLY A 315 -4.41 5.03 25.86
CA GLY A 315 -4.31 6.37 26.41
C GLY A 315 -2.87 6.85 26.66
N GLN A 316 -1.89 6.18 26.06
CA GLN A 316 -0.46 6.52 26.15
C GLN A 316 -0.08 7.54 25.09
N THR A 317 -0.68 8.72 25.16
CA THR A 317 -0.58 9.75 24.10
C THR A 317 0.85 10.25 23.86
N GLU A 318 1.72 10.17 24.85
CA GLU A 318 3.15 10.52 24.76
C GLU A 318 3.95 9.55 23.87
N GLN A 319 3.45 8.31 23.68
CA GLN A 319 4.07 7.29 22.84
C GLN A 319 3.61 7.33 21.38
N ILE A 320 2.65 8.22 21.06
CA ILE A 320 2.16 8.36 19.68
C ILE A 320 3.27 8.94 18.80
N PRO A 321 3.61 8.27 17.69
CA PRO A 321 4.63 8.75 16.75
C PRO A 321 4.29 10.16 16.22
N ALA A 322 5.32 10.97 15.98
CA ALA A 322 5.19 12.38 15.62
C ALA A 322 4.24 12.63 14.42
N LEU A 323 4.27 11.77 13.40
CA LEU A 323 3.37 11.87 12.24
C LEU A 323 1.88 11.97 12.63
N PHE A 324 1.46 11.18 13.63
CA PHE A 324 0.07 11.14 14.12
C PHE A 324 -0.17 12.13 15.25
N ARG A 325 0.78 12.27 16.19
CA ARG A 325 0.69 13.21 17.31
C ARG A 325 0.60 14.66 16.84
N ASP A 326 1.36 15.01 15.80
CA ASP A 326 1.41 16.37 15.25
C ASP A 326 0.37 16.55 14.12
N HIS A 327 -0.49 15.56 13.89
CA HIS A 327 -1.54 15.53 12.85
C HIS A 327 -1.02 15.88 11.45
N ALA A 328 0.16 15.38 11.13
CA ALA A 328 0.89 15.72 9.92
C ALA A 328 0.62 14.79 8.72
N LEU A 329 -0.46 13.96 8.75
CA LEU A 329 -0.80 13.07 7.63
C LEU A 329 -0.99 13.82 6.30
N HIS A 330 -1.42 15.07 6.35
CA HIS A 330 -1.60 15.91 5.17
C HIS A 330 -0.28 16.35 4.53
N THR A 331 0.84 16.25 5.23
CA THR A 331 2.18 16.64 4.74
C THR A 331 2.90 15.51 4.01
N VAL A 332 2.38 14.28 4.11
CA VAL A 332 3.01 13.11 3.51
C VAL A 332 2.18 12.58 2.35
N HIS A 333 2.86 12.07 1.34
CA HIS A 333 2.19 11.38 0.25
C HIS A 333 1.75 9.99 0.71
N LEU A 334 0.44 9.79 0.83
CA LEU A 334 -0.18 8.49 1.08
C LEU A 334 -0.73 7.93 -0.22
N LEU A 335 -0.52 6.65 -0.46
CA LEU A 335 -1.21 5.98 -1.56
C LEU A 335 -2.71 5.98 -1.27
N ALA A 336 -3.51 6.25 -2.30
CA ALA A 336 -4.96 6.38 -2.15
C ALA A 336 -5.61 5.16 -1.47
N PRO A 337 -5.19 3.91 -1.75
CA PRO A 337 -5.76 2.75 -1.08
C PRO A 337 -5.60 2.74 0.45
N CYS A 338 -4.49 3.21 1.00
CA CYS A 338 -4.27 3.17 2.46
C CYS A 338 -4.81 4.41 3.20
N ARG A 339 -5.12 5.49 2.49
CA ARG A 339 -5.53 6.76 3.11
C ARG A 339 -6.68 6.62 4.10
N PRO A 340 -7.80 5.92 3.79
CA PRO A 340 -8.90 5.76 4.74
C PRO A 340 -8.51 5.05 6.03
N MET A 341 -7.59 4.07 5.97
CA MET A 341 -7.08 3.38 7.14
C MET A 341 -6.23 4.30 8.02
N MET A 342 -5.34 5.08 7.39
CA MET A 342 -4.49 6.03 8.11
C MET A 342 -5.32 7.14 8.77
N GLU A 343 -6.35 7.65 8.09
CA GLU A 343 -7.26 8.66 8.64
C GLU A 343 -8.16 8.09 9.74
N MET A 344 -8.55 6.82 9.68
CA MET A 344 -9.27 6.12 10.75
C MET A 344 -8.37 5.94 11.99
N ILE A 345 -7.09 5.62 11.81
CA ILE A 345 -6.12 5.54 12.90
C ILE A 345 -5.91 6.92 13.53
N GLU A 346 -5.80 7.98 12.74
CA GLU A 346 -5.71 9.35 13.25
C GLU A 346 -6.98 9.76 14.02
N ASN A 347 -8.17 9.29 13.63
CA ASN A 347 -9.38 9.48 14.42
C ASN A 347 -9.26 8.88 15.83
N GLN A 348 -8.59 7.72 15.95
CA GLN A 348 -8.35 7.12 17.27
C GLN A 348 -7.44 7.99 18.13
N VAL A 349 -6.45 8.65 17.51
CA VAL A 349 -5.58 9.62 18.19
C VAL A 349 -6.40 10.84 18.64
N TYR A 350 -7.23 11.42 17.76
CA TYR A 350 -8.11 12.52 18.14
C TYR A 350 -9.06 12.16 19.30
N LEU A 351 -9.58 10.93 19.35
CA LEU A 351 -10.40 10.48 20.47
C LEU A 351 -9.59 10.39 21.77
N ALA A 352 -8.37 9.88 21.73
CA ALA A 352 -7.49 9.81 22.89
C ALA A 352 -7.12 11.20 23.45
N GLU A 353 -7.03 12.19 22.58
CA GLU A 353 -6.76 13.61 22.92
C GLU A 353 -8.02 14.38 23.31
N GLY A 354 -9.22 13.78 23.20
CA GLY A 354 -10.49 14.46 23.44
C GLY A 354 -10.92 15.42 22.32
N ALA A 355 -10.29 15.41 21.19
CA ALA A 355 -10.58 16.26 20.03
C ALA A 355 -11.81 15.79 19.23
N CYS A 356 -12.91 15.46 19.93
CA CYS A 356 -14.12 14.83 19.38
C CYS A 356 -14.74 15.59 18.20
N ALA A 357 -14.68 16.92 18.20
CA ALA A 357 -15.23 17.73 17.12
C ALA A 357 -14.50 17.50 15.78
N ARG A 358 -13.20 17.20 15.82
CA ARG A 358 -12.42 16.87 14.61
C ARG A 358 -12.84 15.53 14.02
N VAL A 359 -13.06 14.52 14.87
CA VAL A 359 -13.56 13.20 14.44
C VAL A 359 -14.90 13.34 13.72
N ILE A 360 -15.82 14.10 14.31
CA ILE A 360 -17.15 14.35 13.73
C ILE A 360 -17.05 15.11 12.42
N GLY A 361 -16.25 16.18 12.36
CA GLY A 361 -16.16 17.05 11.19
C GLY A 361 -15.62 16.36 9.93
N ARG A 362 -14.81 15.31 10.10
CA ARG A 362 -14.23 14.57 8.96
C ARG A 362 -14.93 13.24 8.62
N SER A 363 -15.88 12.82 9.47
CA SER A 363 -16.49 11.49 9.39
C SER A 363 -17.24 11.24 8.08
N GLU A 364 -18.00 12.21 7.58
CA GLU A 364 -18.77 12.08 6.34
C GLU A 364 -17.88 11.88 5.12
N GLY A 365 -16.84 12.71 4.98
CA GLY A 365 -15.87 12.58 3.90
C GLY A 365 -15.12 11.23 3.93
N LEU A 366 -14.74 10.79 5.13
CA LEU A 366 -14.05 9.50 5.29
C LEU A 366 -14.99 8.31 5.01
N LEU A 367 -16.25 8.37 5.42
CA LEU A 367 -17.25 7.34 5.08
C LEU A 367 -17.52 7.30 3.57
N ALA A 368 -17.54 8.45 2.89
CA ALA A 368 -17.69 8.51 1.43
C ALA A 368 -16.49 7.84 0.72
N GLN A 369 -15.27 8.08 1.19
CA GLN A 369 -14.07 7.39 0.66
C GLN A 369 -14.16 5.88 0.90
N CYS A 370 -14.57 5.44 2.09
CA CYS A 370 -14.76 4.01 2.40
C CYS A 370 -15.82 3.38 1.48
N ALA A 371 -16.91 4.08 1.19
CA ALA A 371 -17.95 3.59 0.29
C ALA A 371 -17.43 3.44 -1.15
N GLN A 372 -16.67 4.41 -1.64
CA GLN A 372 -16.07 4.39 -2.98
C GLN A 372 -15.08 3.23 -3.15
N GLN A 373 -14.34 2.88 -2.09
CA GLN A 373 -13.31 1.85 -2.12
C GLN A 373 -13.80 0.50 -1.55
N HIS A 374 -15.07 0.40 -1.17
CA HIS A 374 -15.66 -0.80 -0.55
C HIS A 374 -14.92 -1.27 0.71
N TYR A 375 -14.60 -0.34 1.63
CA TYR A 375 -13.92 -0.66 2.89
C TYR A 375 -14.92 -0.77 4.04
N ALA A 376 -15.63 -1.91 4.14
CA ALA A 376 -16.70 -2.11 5.13
C ALA A 376 -16.17 -2.04 6.57
N LEU A 377 -15.01 -2.65 6.86
CA LEU A 377 -14.42 -2.65 8.19
C LEU A 377 -13.97 -1.25 8.62
N VAL A 378 -13.33 -0.49 7.72
CA VAL A 378 -12.92 0.89 8.02
C VAL A 378 -14.14 1.77 8.26
N ALA A 379 -15.18 1.64 7.44
CA ALA A 379 -16.45 2.36 7.62
C ALA A 379 -17.12 2.00 8.95
N LEU A 380 -17.07 0.73 9.39
CA LEU A 380 -17.53 0.29 10.69
C LEU A 380 -16.79 1.02 11.81
N GLN A 381 -15.45 1.00 11.78
CA GLN A 381 -14.60 1.68 12.76
C GLN A 381 -14.89 3.19 12.82
N VAL A 382 -15.01 3.86 11.68
CA VAL A 382 -15.31 5.29 11.61
C VAL A 382 -16.67 5.61 12.24
N ARG A 383 -17.72 4.78 12.01
CA ARG A 383 -19.03 4.97 12.66
C ARG A 383 -18.93 4.82 14.17
N ILE A 384 -18.18 3.83 14.65
CA ILE A 384 -17.96 3.60 16.09
C ILE A 384 -17.23 4.79 16.71
N GLN A 385 -16.15 5.25 16.13
CA GLN A 385 -15.35 6.39 16.57
C GLN A 385 -16.20 7.68 16.60
N THR A 386 -16.99 7.92 15.55
CA THR A 386 -17.87 9.08 15.48
C THR A 386 -18.99 9.01 16.51
N SER A 387 -19.53 7.80 16.77
CA SER A 387 -20.51 7.58 17.84
C SER A 387 -19.91 7.90 19.22
N ALA A 388 -18.70 7.44 19.50
CA ALA A 388 -17.98 7.74 20.74
C ALA A 388 -17.72 9.26 20.88
N ALA A 389 -17.34 9.94 19.81
CA ALA A 389 -17.14 11.39 19.79
C ALA A 389 -18.43 12.16 20.09
N TYR A 390 -19.57 11.78 19.49
CA TYR A 390 -20.88 12.38 19.81
C TYR A 390 -21.28 12.12 21.27
N ALA A 391 -21.05 10.90 21.78
CA ALA A 391 -21.34 10.56 23.17
C ALA A 391 -20.54 11.44 24.15
N ALA A 392 -19.25 11.64 23.89
CA ALA A 392 -18.38 12.51 24.69
C ALA A 392 -18.83 13.97 24.71
N LEU A 393 -19.44 14.44 23.61
CA LEU A 393 -20.01 15.80 23.53
C LEU A 393 -21.47 15.89 24.03
N GLY A 394 -22.03 14.82 24.62
CA GLY A 394 -23.39 14.78 25.15
C GLY A 394 -24.50 14.69 24.08
N LYS A 395 -24.14 14.51 22.81
CA LYS A 395 -25.09 14.39 21.68
C LYS A 395 -25.58 12.94 21.54
N ARG A 396 -26.40 12.53 22.53
CA ARG A 396 -26.85 11.13 22.66
C ARG A 396 -27.70 10.59 21.49
N PRO A 397 -28.61 11.35 20.87
CA PRO A 397 -29.40 10.85 19.74
C PRO A 397 -28.51 10.48 18.54
N GLU A 398 -27.59 11.33 18.16
CA GLU A 398 -26.65 11.12 17.04
C GLU A 398 -25.72 9.95 17.35
N ALA A 399 -25.19 9.88 18.57
CA ALA A 399 -24.35 8.78 19.03
C ALA A 399 -25.08 7.43 18.91
N ARG A 400 -26.34 7.31 19.39
CA ARG A 400 -27.15 6.11 19.31
C ARG A 400 -27.47 5.72 17.86
N SER A 401 -27.78 6.68 17.00
CA SER A 401 -28.06 6.42 15.59
C SER A 401 -26.88 5.75 14.90
N LEU A 402 -25.65 6.32 15.08
CA LEU A 402 -24.44 5.76 14.49
C LEU A 402 -24.04 4.41 15.11
N LEU A 403 -24.17 4.26 16.43
CA LEU A 403 -23.92 2.99 17.10
C LEU A 403 -24.89 1.90 16.58
N GLY A 404 -26.16 2.21 16.39
CA GLY A 404 -27.12 1.28 15.82
C GLY A 404 -26.79 0.88 14.37
N GLN A 405 -26.29 1.81 13.56
CA GLN A 405 -25.78 1.51 12.21
C GLN A 405 -24.56 0.57 12.27
N ALA A 406 -23.62 0.88 13.17
CA ALA A 406 -22.42 0.06 13.36
C ALA A 406 -22.76 -1.36 13.82
N LEU A 407 -23.66 -1.52 14.79
CA LEU A 407 -24.10 -2.84 15.28
C LEU A 407 -24.76 -3.65 14.17
N ARG A 408 -25.63 -3.05 13.36
CA ARG A 408 -26.25 -3.76 12.23
C ARG A 408 -25.24 -4.18 11.17
N ALA A 409 -24.19 -3.40 10.95
CA ALA A 409 -23.13 -3.75 10.00
C ALA A 409 -22.21 -4.86 10.53
N ALA A 410 -21.94 -4.89 11.82
CA ALA A 410 -21.04 -5.85 12.44
C ALA A 410 -21.68 -7.21 12.76
N ALA A 411 -22.97 -7.23 13.10
CA ALA A 411 -23.66 -8.41 13.60
C ALA A 411 -23.63 -9.63 12.65
N PRO A 412 -23.83 -9.48 11.33
CA PRO A 412 -23.81 -10.62 10.41
C PRO A 412 -22.47 -11.37 10.39
N ASP A 413 -21.35 -10.65 10.63
CA ASP A 413 -20.00 -11.20 10.62
C ASP A 413 -19.44 -11.46 12.03
N GLY A 414 -20.22 -11.20 13.09
CA GLY A 414 -19.83 -11.41 14.47
C GLY A 414 -18.70 -10.53 14.96
N LEU A 415 -18.55 -9.32 14.42
CA LEU A 415 -17.44 -8.41 14.75
C LEU A 415 -17.67 -7.71 16.10
N LEU A 416 -16.94 -8.12 17.13
CA LEU A 416 -17.09 -7.64 18.51
C LEU A 416 -15.99 -6.66 18.92
N LEU A 417 -14.74 -6.94 18.57
CA LEU A 417 -13.58 -6.20 19.04
C LEU A 417 -13.62 -4.70 18.69
N PRO A 418 -14.10 -4.24 17.53
CA PRO A 418 -14.18 -2.81 17.24
C PRO A 418 -14.96 -2.00 18.27
N PHE A 419 -15.98 -2.60 18.88
CA PHE A 419 -16.76 -1.97 19.95
C PHE A 419 -16.02 -2.01 21.28
N ALA A 420 -15.33 -3.11 21.60
CA ALA A 420 -14.54 -3.24 22.82
C ALA A 420 -13.36 -2.26 22.84
N GLU A 421 -12.63 -2.11 21.74
CA GLU A 421 -11.55 -1.13 21.57
C GLU A 421 -12.00 0.31 21.84
N ASN A 422 -13.26 0.64 21.53
CA ASN A 422 -13.85 1.95 21.80
C ASN A 422 -14.76 1.97 23.04
N GLY A 423 -14.71 0.90 23.86
CA GLY A 423 -15.64 0.66 24.98
C GLY A 423 -15.73 1.79 25.97
N ARG A 424 -14.62 2.49 26.30
CA ARG A 424 -14.63 3.64 27.22
C ARG A 424 -15.62 4.74 26.78
N GLY A 425 -15.68 5.05 25.49
CA GLY A 425 -16.59 6.06 24.93
C GLY A 425 -18.01 5.55 24.70
N LEU A 426 -18.18 4.23 24.51
CA LEU A 426 -19.47 3.63 24.16
C LEU A 426 -20.25 3.06 25.33
N ARG A 427 -19.59 2.74 26.45
CA ARG A 427 -20.18 2.07 27.62
C ARG A 427 -21.49 2.72 28.09
N PRO A 428 -21.61 4.06 28.24
CA PRO A 428 -22.86 4.67 28.66
C PRO A 428 -24.02 4.49 27.66
N LEU A 429 -23.72 4.25 26.39
CA LEU A 429 -24.73 4.01 25.33
C LEU A 429 -25.15 2.54 25.31
N LEU A 430 -24.23 1.60 25.56
CA LEU A 430 -24.47 0.16 25.56
C LEU A 430 -25.28 -0.27 26.80
N GLU A 431 -24.97 0.27 27.97
CA GLU A 431 -25.70 0.00 29.21
C GLU A 431 -27.17 0.42 29.10
N LEU A 432 -27.48 1.52 28.43
CA LEU A 432 -28.84 1.98 28.18
C LEU A 432 -29.59 1.13 27.12
N SER A 433 -28.86 0.49 26.21
CA SER A 433 -29.45 -0.39 25.19
C SER A 433 -29.88 -1.74 25.78
N LEU A 434 -29.14 -2.24 26.79
CA LEU A 434 -29.45 -3.50 27.47
C LEU A 434 -30.66 -3.40 28.42
N ILE A 435 -31.10 -2.19 28.80
CA ILE A 435 -32.26 -1.99 29.65
C ILE A 435 -33.58 -2.04 28.82
N HIS A 436 -33.48 -2.00 27.48
CA HIS A 436 -34.63 -1.95 26.56
C HIS A 436 -34.76 -3.21 25.68
N ILE A 437 -34.01 -4.27 25.95
CA ILE A 437 -34.21 -5.62 25.43
C ILE A 437 -34.79 -6.50 26.54
#